data_d3552facd15e094c9b061105b16ea060
#
_entry.id   d3552facd15e094c9b061105b16ea060
#
_cell.length_a   1.000
_cell.length_b   1.000
_cell.length_c   1.000
_cell.angle_alpha   90.00
_cell.angle_beta   90.00
_cell.angle_gamma   90.00
#
_symmetry.space_group_name_H-M   'P 1'
#
loop_
_entity.id
_entity.type
_entity.pdbx_description
1 polymer ?
#
loop_
_entity_poly.entity_id
_entity_poly.type
_entity_poly.pdbx_seq_one_letter_code
_entity_poly.pdbx_strand_id
1 'polypeptide(L)'
;MSPLRARMIEDMTLAGLAEGTRKIYIQAVRRLAAHYRRSPDELSEEEVRRYLLGLRQRGVARGTFKTGQYGLRFLYRHTLGRDWLLFGEKKDRLATAQAAA
;
A
#
# COMPACT_ATOMS: atom_id res chain seq x y z
N MET A 1 17.83 9.48 -2.62
CA MET A 1 16.53 8.85 -2.91
C MET A 1 16.75 7.47 -3.49
N SER A 2 16.00 6.48 -3.03
CA SER A 2 16.18 5.12 -3.55
C SER A 2 15.61 5.01 -4.97
N PRO A 3 16.14 4.07 -5.78
CA PRO A 3 15.58 3.83 -7.12
C PRO A 3 14.09 3.44 -7.08
N LEU A 4 13.69 2.69 -6.08
CA LEU A 4 12.28 2.29 -5.94
C LEU A 4 11.38 3.51 -5.72
N ARG A 5 11.80 4.41 -4.83
CA ARG A 5 11.03 5.62 -4.56
C ARG A 5 10.91 6.49 -5.81
N ALA A 6 12.01 6.64 -6.54
CA ALA A 6 12.00 7.42 -7.78
C ALA A 6 11.03 6.82 -8.78
N ARG A 7 11.04 5.48 -8.93
CA ARG A 7 10.15 4.78 -9.84
C ARG A 7 8.70 4.97 -9.45
N MET A 8 8.40 4.88 -8.16
CA MET A 8 7.04 5.08 -7.68
C MET A 8 6.54 6.49 -7.98
N ILE A 9 7.41 7.49 -7.78
CA ILE A 9 7.04 8.88 -8.08
C ILE A 9 6.73 9.05 -9.56
N GLU A 10 7.53 8.45 -10.43
CA GLU A 10 7.27 8.49 -11.87
C GLU A 10 5.94 7.83 -12.21
N ASP A 11 5.68 6.66 -11.63
CA ASP A 11 4.43 5.94 -11.89
C ASP A 11 3.22 6.73 -11.41
N MET A 12 3.32 7.39 -10.26
CA MET A 12 2.23 8.23 -9.76
C MET A 12 2.01 9.45 -10.66
N THR A 13 3.10 10.01 -11.18
CA THR A 13 3.00 11.14 -12.10
C THR A 13 2.31 10.73 -13.39
N LEU A 14 2.68 9.56 -13.92
CA LEU A 14 2.03 9.02 -15.13
C LEU A 14 0.56 8.74 -14.88
N ALA A 15 0.20 8.31 -13.69
CA ALA A 15 -1.19 8.03 -13.34
C ALA A 15 -2.01 9.30 -13.10
N GLY A 16 -1.38 10.46 -13.12
CA GLY A 16 -2.08 11.73 -12.96
C GLY A 16 -2.45 12.06 -11.52
N LEU A 17 -1.77 11.48 -10.54
CA LEU A 17 -2.07 11.75 -9.15
C LEU A 17 -1.59 13.15 -8.76
N ALA A 18 -2.40 13.85 -7.96
CA ALA A 18 -2.06 15.17 -7.47
C ALA A 18 -0.83 15.12 -6.55
N GLU A 19 -0.11 16.23 -6.47
CA GLU A 19 1.10 16.30 -5.65
C GLU A 19 0.83 15.94 -4.19
N GLY A 20 -0.25 16.42 -3.62
CA GLY A 20 -0.61 16.09 -2.24
C GLY A 20 -0.81 14.61 -2.02
N THR A 21 -1.49 13.96 -2.96
CA THR A 21 -1.70 12.50 -2.89
C THR A 21 -0.38 11.76 -3.00
N ARG A 22 0.50 12.20 -3.91
CA ARG A 22 1.81 11.56 -4.07
C ARG A 22 2.62 11.62 -2.78
N LYS A 23 2.61 12.77 -2.11
CA LYS A 23 3.34 12.94 -0.84
C LYS A 23 2.81 11.98 0.24
N ILE A 24 1.50 11.86 0.34
CA ILE A 24 0.88 10.99 1.33
C ILE A 24 1.22 9.53 1.06
N TYR A 25 1.18 9.12 -0.20
CA TYR A 25 1.49 7.73 -0.57
C TYR A 25 2.96 7.41 -0.29
N ILE A 26 3.86 8.31 -0.63
CA ILE A 26 5.28 8.12 -0.35
C ILE A 26 5.52 8.01 1.15
N GLN A 27 4.82 8.82 1.94
CA GLN A 27 4.96 8.77 3.39
C GLN A 27 4.50 7.41 3.94
N ALA A 28 3.42 6.86 3.42
CA ALA A 28 2.95 5.55 3.83
C ALA A 28 4.00 4.47 3.56
N VAL A 29 4.64 4.53 2.41
CA VAL A 29 5.70 3.57 2.05
C VAL A 29 6.92 3.75 2.96
N ARG A 30 7.28 4.99 3.26
CA ARG A 30 8.42 5.26 4.16
C ARG A 30 8.17 4.70 5.54
N ARG A 31 6.95 4.83 6.05
CA ARG A 31 6.60 4.30 7.37
C ARG A 31 6.69 2.77 7.40
N LEU A 32 6.24 2.11 6.35
CA LEU A 32 6.36 0.67 6.24
C LEU A 32 7.83 0.24 6.23
N ALA A 33 8.64 0.88 5.41
CA ALA A 33 10.06 0.58 5.31
C ALA A 33 10.77 0.78 6.66
N ALA A 34 10.42 1.86 7.37
CA ALA A 34 11.00 2.14 8.68
C ALA A 34 10.59 1.09 9.70
N HIS A 35 9.36 0.62 9.64
CA HIS A 35 8.84 -0.39 10.56
C HIS A 35 9.66 -1.68 10.48
N TYR A 36 9.96 -2.15 9.28
CA TYR A 36 10.71 -3.37 9.08
C TYR A 36 12.21 -3.15 8.89
N ARG A 37 12.63 -1.90 8.75
CA ARG A 37 14.02 -1.54 8.46
C ARG A 37 14.55 -2.26 7.22
N ARG A 38 13.69 -2.39 6.22
CA ARG A 38 14.03 -3.06 4.97
C ARG A 38 13.35 -2.32 3.82
N SER A 39 13.91 -2.49 2.62
CA SER A 39 13.26 -1.93 1.44
C SER A 39 11.91 -2.61 1.21
N PRO A 40 10.88 -1.85 0.83
CA PRO A 40 9.54 -2.42 0.65
C PRO A 40 9.48 -3.56 -0.37
N ASP A 41 10.35 -3.54 -1.39
CA ASP A 41 10.36 -4.60 -2.40
C ASP A 41 10.87 -5.93 -1.86
N GLU A 42 11.49 -5.93 -0.67
CA GLU A 42 11.97 -7.14 -0.02
C GLU A 42 10.95 -7.76 0.93
N LEU A 43 9.82 -7.10 1.13
CA LEU A 43 8.81 -7.58 2.07
C LEU A 43 7.86 -8.56 1.38
N SER A 44 7.41 -9.57 2.14
CA SER A 44 6.42 -10.51 1.67
C SER A 44 5.01 -9.93 1.85
N GLU A 45 4.04 -10.56 1.17
CA GLU A 45 2.64 -10.20 1.34
C GLU A 45 2.20 -10.34 2.79
N GLU A 46 2.63 -11.41 3.46
CA GLU A 46 2.28 -11.63 4.85
C GLU A 46 2.83 -10.55 5.76
N GLU A 47 4.05 -10.10 5.52
CA GLU A 47 4.64 -9.03 6.32
C GLU A 47 3.85 -7.73 6.16
N VAL A 48 3.47 -7.39 4.95
CA VAL A 48 2.67 -6.19 4.70
C VAL A 48 1.28 -6.32 5.32
N ARG A 49 0.69 -7.51 5.24
CA ARG A 49 -0.60 -7.78 5.85
C ARG A 49 -0.54 -7.57 7.36
N ARG A 50 0.50 -8.08 8.00
CA ARG A 50 0.68 -7.92 9.45
C ARG A 50 0.86 -6.46 9.84
N TYR A 51 1.56 -5.71 9.02
CA TYR A 51 1.74 -4.28 9.27
C TYR A 51 0.39 -3.57 9.27
N LEU A 52 -0.43 -3.82 8.25
CA LEU A 52 -1.75 -3.21 8.14
C LEU A 52 -2.67 -3.64 9.29
N LEU A 53 -2.62 -4.91 9.65
CA LEU A 53 -3.40 -5.41 10.78
C LEU A 53 -3.00 -4.69 12.07
N GLY A 54 -1.70 -4.50 12.28
CA GLY A 54 -1.20 -3.79 13.44
C GLY A 54 -1.70 -2.35 13.51
N LEU A 55 -1.78 -1.66 12.36
CA LEU A 55 -2.32 -0.31 12.32
C LEU A 55 -3.79 -0.28 12.77
N ARG A 56 -4.57 -1.23 12.31
CA ARG A 56 -5.97 -1.36 12.71
C ARG A 56 -6.10 -1.60 14.21
N GLN A 57 -5.30 -2.52 14.72
CA GLN A 57 -5.36 -2.91 16.13
C GLN A 57 -4.95 -1.77 17.05
N ARG A 58 -4.06 -0.89 16.60
CA ARG A 58 -3.64 0.26 17.37
C ARG A 58 -4.64 1.42 17.31
N GLY A 59 -5.71 1.27 16.56
CA GLY A 59 -6.73 2.30 16.51
C GLY A 59 -6.39 3.50 15.65
N VAL A 60 -5.56 3.31 14.63
CA VAL A 60 -5.25 4.38 13.68
C VAL A 60 -6.55 4.87 13.04
N ALA A 61 -6.70 6.19 12.90
CA ALA A 61 -7.90 6.78 12.33
C ALA A 61 -8.22 6.17 10.97
N ARG A 62 -9.52 5.98 10.70
CA ARG A 62 -9.98 5.32 9.48
C ARG A 62 -9.42 5.97 8.21
N GLY A 63 -9.45 7.31 8.15
CA GLY A 63 -8.95 8.02 6.97
C GLY A 63 -7.45 7.81 6.77
N THR A 64 -6.69 7.86 7.85
CA THR A 64 -5.25 7.65 7.81
C THR A 64 -4.93 6.22 7.38
N PHE A 65 -5.65 5.24 7.91
CA PHE A 65 -5.48 3.84 7.54
C PHE A 65 -5.77 3.65 6.04
N LYS A 66 -6.88 4.19 5.59
CA LYS A 66 -7.32 4.02 4.20
C LYS A 66 -6.31 4.63 3.23
N THR A 67 -5.83 5.83 3.53
CA THR A 67 -4.84 6.50 2.69
C THR A 67 -3.53 5.71 2.66
N GLY A 68 -3.10 5.21 3.81
CA GLY A 68 -1.90 4.38 3.88
C GLY A 68 -2.05 3.11 3.07
N GLN A 69 -3.20 2.46 3.18
CA GLN A 69 -3.49 1.25 2.42
C GLN A 69 -3.44 1.50 0.91
N TYR A 70 -4.02 2.60 0.45
CA TYR A 70 -3.98 2.96 -0.96
C TYR A 70 -2.56 3.23 -1.45
N GLY A 71 -1.75 3.89 -0.63
CA GLY A 71 -0.36 4.14 -0.98
C GLY A 71 0.44 2.86 -1.16
N LEU A 72 0.28 1.92 -0.22
CA LEU A 72 0.95 0.62 -0.31
C LEU A 72 0.42 -0.19 -1.49
N ARG A 73 -0.90 -0.13 -1.72
CA ARG A 73 -1.50 -0.80 -2.87
C ARG A 73 -0.88 -0.30 -4.18
N PHE A 74 -0.72 1.02 -4.31
CA PHE A 74 -0.12 1.59 -5.50
C PHE A 74 1.30 1.07 -5.70
N LEU A 75 2.10 1.09 -4.63
CA LEU A 75 3.48 0.61 -4.72
C LEU A 75 3.54 -0.84 -5.19
N TYR A 76 2.85 -1.73 -4.51
CA TYR A 76 2.98 -3.16 -4.79
C TYR A 76 2.32 -3.55 -6.09
N ARG A 77 1.18 -2.95 -6.41
CA ARG A 77 0.43 -3.33 -7.59
C ARG A 77 0.94 -2.66 -8.87
N HIS A 78 1.20 -1.37 -8.81
CA HIS A 78 1.59 -0.60 -10.00
C HIS A 78 3.09 -0.53 -10.18
N THR A 79 3.83 -0.20 -9.15
CA THR A 79 5.27 -0.01 -9.29
C THR A 79 6.01 -1.33 -9.28
N LEU A 80 5.68 -2.25 -8.38
CA LEU A 80 6.33 -3.54 -8.29
C LEU A 80 5.63 -4.63 -9.10
N GLY A 81 4.42 -4.38 -9.57
CA GLY A 81 3.69 -5.31 -10.42
C GLY A 81 3.31 -6.62 -9.74
N ARG A 82 3.12 -6.60 -8.42
CA ARG A 82 2.76 -7.80 -7.67
C ARG A 82 1.25 -7.94 -7.62
N ASP A 83 0.78 -9.14 -7.91
CA ASP A 83 -0.65 -9.45 -7.93
C ASP A 83 -1.05 -10.14 -6.61
N TRP A 84 -0.87 -9.42 -5.53
CA TRP A 84 -1.20 -9.93 -4.19
C TRP A 84 -2.70 -9.85 -3.93
N LEU A 85 -3.25 -10.89 -3.35
CA LEU A 85 -4.66 -10.90 -2.95
C LEU A 85 -4.96 -9.81 -1.92
N LEU A 86 -3.98 -9.45 -1.13
CA LEU A 86 -4.11 -8.40 -0.12
C LEU A 86 -4.66 -7.10 -0.70
N PHE A 87 -4.23 -6.74 -1.92
CA PHE A 87 -4.65 -5.51 -2.59
C PHE A 87 -5.44 -5.77 -3.86
N GLY A 88 -5.75 -7.03 -4.17
CA GLY A 88 -6.37 -7.38 -5.43
C GLY A 88 -7.87 -7.24 -5.42
N GLU A 89 -8.45 -7.08 -6.60
CA GLU A 89 -9.90 -7.01 -6.78
C GLU A 89 -10.57 -8.32 -6.42
N LYS A 90 -9.87 -9.44 -6.54
CA LYS A 90 -10.41 -10.73 -6.16
C LYS A 90 -10.81 -10.75 -4.70
N LYS A 91 -10.03 -10.09 -3.85
CA LYS A 91 -10.35 -9.99 -2.44
C LYS A 91 -11.67 -9.25 -2.24
N ASP A 92 -11.86 -8.16 -2.97
CA ASP A 92 -13.08 -7.37 -2.87
C ASP A 92 -14.29 -8.17 -3.35
N ARG A 93 -14.12 -8.94 -4.43
CA ARG A 93 -15.21 -9.78 -4.93
C ARG A 93 -15.55 -10.89 -3.97
N LEU A 94 -14.55 -11.49 -3.32
CA LEU A 94 -14.79 -12.52 -2.31
C LEU A 94 -15.53 -11.95 -1.13
N ALA A 95 -15.16 -10.77 -0.67
CA ALA A 95 -15.85 -10.10 0.42
C ALA A 95 -17.30 -9.82 0.05
N THR A 96 -17.54 -9.37 -1.18
CA THR A 96 -18.88 -9.11 -1.68
C THR A 96 -19.69 -10.40 -1.73
N ALA A 97 -19.10 -11.48 -2.22
CA ALA A 97 -19.78 -12.76 -2.29
C ALA A 97 -20.15 -13.26 -0.91
N GLN A 98 -19.28 -13.10 0.07
CA GLN A 98 -19.56 -13.48 1.43
C GLN A 98 -20.72 -12.66 2.02
N ALA A 99 -20.74 -11.38 1.71
CA ALA A 99 -21.80 -10.52 2.17
C ALA A 99 -23.15 -10.90 1.54
N ALA A 100 -23.11 -11.36 0.31
CA ALA A 100 -24.30 -11.78 -0.40
C ALA A 100 -24.82 -13.14 0.08
N ALA A 101 -23.95 -13.93 0.60
CA ALA A 101 -24.33 -15.24 1.11
C ALA A 101 -25.00 -15.15 2.45
#